data_65c9ee2190f03c50335d4327864166ee
#
_entry.id   65c9ee2190f03c50335d4327864166ee
#
_cell.length_a   1.000
_cell.length_b   1.000
_cell.length_c   1.000
_cell.angle_alpha   90.00
_cell.angle_beta   90.00
_cell.angle_gamma   90.00
#
_symmetry.space_group_name_H-M   'P 1'
#
loop_
_entity.id
_entity.type
_entity.pdbx_description
1 polymer ?
#
loop_
_entity_poly.entity_id
_entity_poly.type
_entity_poly.pdbx_seq_one_letter_code
_entity_poly.pdbx_strand_id
1 'polypeptide(L)'
;MKDIGSIWNKWDLHIHSDASDGKMNCQEIIDKAKEEKLSVIALTDHHTVKNIDKIKELAKLNDIIVLSGIEFRTEYGQKSVHMIGLFPDNYNDIDLDGKFLTENILNPLGLSESMIIQKGKEADGTKDKSDEYYFKKGIFLVQVDFKTAANLIHQYGGIVTVHAGSKSNSIDEEMKKMEKSFINQSFVNLQ
;
A
#
# COMPACT_ATOMS: atom_id res chain seq x y z
N MET A 1 20.57 -4.05 -38.13
CA MET A 1 20.95 -4.01 -36.71
C MET A 1 19.71 -3.74 -35.93
N LYS A 2 19.34 -4.60 -34.99
CA LYS A 2 18.29 -4.25 -34.04
C LYS A 2 18.87 -3.21 -33.09
N ASP A 3 18.21 -2.06 -32.98
CA ASP A 3 18.58 -1.03 -32.03
C ASP A 3 18.58 -1.66 -30.62
N ILE A 4 19.77 -1.77 -30.04
CA ILE A 4 19.96 -2.20 -28.65
C ILE A 4 19.88 -0.93 -27.78
N GLY A 5 18.79 -0.21 -27.89
CA GLY A 5 18.49 0.92 -27.02
C GLY A 5 17.58 0.47 -25.86
N SER A 6 17.70 1.10 -24.70
CA SER A 6 16.72 0.92 -23.63
C SER A 6 15.36 1.43 -24.11
N ILE A 7 14.35 0.56 -24.11
CA ILE A 7 12.97 0.97 -24.36
C ILE A 7 12.43 1.57 -23.05
N TRP A 8 12.03 2.83 -23.11
CA TRP A 8 11.36 3.46 -21.98
C TRP A 8 9.97 2.87 -21.81
N ASN A 9 9.74 2.24 -20.66
CA ASN A 9 8.43 1.74 -20.26
C ASN A 9 7.79 2.71 -19.28
N LYS A 10 6.49 2.98 -19.45
CA LYS A 10 5.72 3.80 -18.54
C LYS A 10 5.15 2.92 -17.42
N TRP A 11 5.44 3.25 -16.17
CA TRP A 11 5.02 2.51 -14.98
C TRP A 11 4.18 3.38 -14.06
N ASP A 12 3.21 2.75 -13.37
CA ASP A 12 2.53 3.34 -12.22
C ASP A 12 2.52 2.31 -11.08
N LEU A 13 3.30 2.58 -10.05
CA LEU A 13 3.53 1.64 -8.94
C LEU A 13 2.74 1.99 -7.68
N HIS A 14 1.70 2.82 -7.80
CA HIS A 14 0.86 3.20 -6.67
C HIS A 14 -0.59 3.43 -7.11
N ILE A 15 -1.37 2.35 -7.17
CA ILE A 15 -2.76 2.38 -7.61
C ILE A 15 -3.65 1.74 -6.53
N HIS A 16 -4.81 2.36 -6.27
CA HIS A 16 -5.84 1.83 -5.40
C HIS A 16 -7.06 1.40 -6.19
N SER A 17 -7.63 0.26 -5.82
CA SER A 17 -8.88 -0.23 -6.36
C SER A 17 -10.07 0.04 -5.43
N ASP A 18 -11.23 -0.39 -5.87
CA ASP A 18 -12.47 -0.39 -5.08
C ASP A 18 -12.43 -1.33 -3.85
N ALA A 19 -11.39 -2.16 -3.73
CA ALA A 19 -11.16 -2.97 -2.52
C ALA A 19 -10.75 -2.12 -1.31
N SER A 20 -10.21 -0.91 -1.52
CA SER A 20 -9.89 0.04 -0.45
C SER A 20 -10.59 1.38 -0.66
N ASP A 21 -9.88 2.44 -0.93
CA ASP A 21 -10.40 3.81 -1.12
C ASP A 21 -10.37 4.28 -2.58
N GLY A 22 -9.88 3.45 -3.50
CA GLY A 22 -9.99 3.68 -4.93
C GLY A 22 -11.43 3.59 -5.43
N LYS A 23 -11.67 4.13 -6.62
CA LYS A 23 -13.01 4.17 -7.24
C LYS A 23 -13.17 3.16 -8.37
N MET A 24 -12.07 2.71 -8.95
CA MET A 24 -12.06 1.82 -10.10
C MET A 24 -11.98 0.35 -9.66
N ASN A 25 -12.75 -0.51 -10.31
CA ASN A 25 -12.58 -1.95 -10.20
C ASN A 25 -11.38 -2.44 -11.04
N CYS A 26 -11.01 -3.71 -10.93
CA CYS A 26 -9.85 -4.28 -11.63
C CYS A 26 -9.90 -4.09 -13.14
N GLN A 27 -11.07 -4.24 -13.77
CA GLN A 27 -11.21 -4.11 -15.23
C GLN A 27 -10.97 -2.65 -15.65
N GLU A 28 -11.58 -1.70 -14.94
CA GLU A 28 -11.42 -0.28 -15.22
C GLU A 28 -9.97 0.18 -15.03
N ILE A 29 -9.24 -0.38 -14.05
CA ILE A 29 -7.81 -0.11 -13.85
C ILE A 29 -7.00 -0.62 -15.06
N ILE A 30 -7.26 -1.85 -15.53
CA ILE A 30 -6.57 -2.40 -16.70
C ILE A 30 -6.88 -1.59 -17.96
N ASP A 31 -8.14 -1.21 -18.18
CA ASP A 31 -8.55 -0.40 -19.32
C ASP A 31 -7.86 0.98 -19.29
N LYS A 32 -7.79 1.60 -18.11
CA LYS A 32 -7.08 2.86 -17.91
C LYS A 32 -5.57 2.72 -18.12
N ALA A 33 -4.96 1.64 -17.64
CA ALA A 33 -3.55 1.35 -17.87
C ALA A 33 -3.23 1.21 -19.37
N LYS A 34 -4.11 0.58 -20.15
CA LYS A 34 -3.99 0.49 -21.62
C LYS A 34 -4.09 1.86 -22.27
N GLU A 35 -5.10 2.66 -21.90
CA GLU A 35 -5.28 4.03 -22.42
C GLU A 35 -4.02 4.86 -22.19
N GLU A 36 -3.44 4.78 -21.00
CA GLU A 36 -2.24 5.50 -20.58
C GLU A 36 -0.94 4.86 -21.10
N LYS A 37 -1.02 3.72 -21.78
CA LYS A 37 0.13 2.93 -22.28
C LYS A 37 1.11 2.55 -21.15
N LEU A 38 0.59 2.16 -20.01
CA LEU A 38 1.38 1.60 -18.91
C LEU A 38 1.78 0.17 -19.25
N SER A 39 3.05 -0.16 -19.09
CA SER A 39 3.59 -1.53 -19.24
C SER A 39 3.62 -2.28 -17.92
N VAL A 40 3.75 -1.54 -16.82
CA VAL A 40 3.81 -2.10 -15.47
C VAL A 40 2.95 -1.25 -14.55
N ILE A 41 2.17 -1.92 -13.71
CA ILE A 41 1.41 -1.29 -12.63
C ILE A 41 1.65 -2.03 -11.32
N ALA A 42 1.45 -1.37 -10.18
CA ALA A 42 1.32 -2.05 -8.90
C ALA A 42 -0.03 -1.72 -8.28
N LEU A 43 -0.77 -2.75 -7.86
CA LEU A 43 -1.96 -2.57 -7.06
C LEU A 43 -1.55 -2.54 -5.58
N THR A 44 -1.82 -1.42 -4.92
CA THR A 44 -1.32 -1.11 -3.56
C THR A 44 -2.45 -0.64 -2.65
N ASP A 45 -3.53 -1.38 -2.61
CA ASP A 45 -4.69 -1.09 -1.77
C ASP A 45 -4.31 -0.97 -0.28
N HIS A 46 -4.98 -0.10 0.46
CA HIS A 46 -4.77 0.04 1.90
C HIS A 46 -5.14 -1.24 2.65
N HIS A 47 -4.13 -1.84 3.30
CA HIS A 47 -4.28 -2.97 4.23
C HIS A 47 -5.03 -4.19 3.65
N THR A 48 -5.04 -4.36 2.32
CA THR A 48 -5.70 -5.49 1.66
C THR A 48 -5.00 -5.91 0.38
N VAL A 49 -5.13 -7.18 0.04
CA VAL A 49 -4.67 -7.79 -1.22
C VAL A 49 -5.81 -8.45 -1.99
N LYS A 50 -7.05 -8.11 -1.65
CA LYS A 50 -8.27 -8.78 -2.12
C LYS A 50 -8.39 -8.84 -3.65
N ASN A 51 -7.90 -7.82 -4.35
CA ASN A 51 -8.00 -7.71 -5.79
C ASN A 51 -6.73 -8.15 -6.55
N ILE A 52 -5.65 -8.56 -5.85
CA ILE A 52 -4.35 -8.89 -6.46
C ILE A 52 -4.47 -10.00 -7.51
N ASP A 53 -5.04 -11.14 -7.15
CA ASP A 53 -5.10 -12.28 -8.08
C ASP A 53 -6.00 -11.97 -9.28
N LYS A 54 -7.12 -11.32 -9.04
CA LYS A 54 -8.06 -10.92 -10.10
C LYS A 54 -7.43 -9.94 -11.10
N ILE A 55 -6.72 -8.92 -10.63
CA ILE A 55 -6.10 -7.94 -11.54
C ILE A 55 -4.95 -8.56 -12.33
N LYS A 56 -4.17 -9.47 -11.73
CA LYS A 56 -3.12 -10.22 -12.42
C LYS A 56 -3.68 -11.10 -13.54
N GLU A 57 -4.80 -11.77 -13.31
CA GLU A 57 -5.47 -12.54 -14.36
C GLU A 57 -5.92 -11.67 -15.53
N LEU A 58 -6.54 -10.53 -15.26
CA LEU A 58 -6.97 -9.58 -16.30
C LEU A 58 -5.76 -8.98 -17.04
N ALA A 59 -4.68 -8.69 -16.35
CA ALA A 59 -3.47 -8.11 -16.93
C ALA A 59 -2.76 -9.04 -17.92
N LYS A 60 -2.75 -10.36 -17.64
CA LYS A 60 -2.17 -11.37 -18.56
C LYS A 60 -2.77 -11.33 -19.96
N LEU A 61 -4.06 -10.97 -20.08
CA LEU A 61 -4.77 -10.86 -21.35
C LEU A 61 -4.47 -9.55 -22.10
N ASN A 62 -3.74 -8.65 -21.48
CA ASN A 62 -3.53 -7.27 -21.95
C ASN A 62 -2.05 -6.84 -22.02
N ASP A 63 -1.11 -7.77 -21.90
CA ASP A 63 0.35 -7.52 -21.93
C ASP A 63 0.80 -6.46 -20.89
N ILE A 64 0.12 -6.40 -19.75
CA ILE A 64 0.45 -5.52 -18.62
C ILE A 64 1.02 -6.38 -17.50
N ILE A 65 2.16 -5.97 -16.95
CA ILE A 65 2.74 -6.58 -15.75
C ILE A 65 2.11 -5.94 -14.51
N VAL A 66 1.60 -6.77 -13.59
CA VAL A 66 1.07 -6.30 -12.31
C VAL A 66 1.94 -6.81 -11.18
N LEU A 67 2.50 -5.88 -10.41
CA LEU A 67 3.17 -6.19 -9.15
C LEU A 67 2.15 -6.23 -8.01
N SER A 68 2.29 -7.21 -7.13
CA SER A 68 1.56 -7.24 -5.86
C SER A 68 2.08 -6.15 -4.94
N GLY A 69 1.20 -5.37 -4.36
CA GLY A 69 1.58 -4.33 -3.42
C GLY A 69 0.55 -4.16 -2.30
N ILE A 70 0.97 -3.51 -1.23
CA ILE A 70 0.12 -3.13 -0.11
C ILE A 70 0.56 -1.75 0.36
N GLU A 71 -0.37 -0.81 0.52
CA GLU A 71 -0.08 0.43 1.22
C GLU A 71 -0.46 0.31 2.70
N PHE A 72 0.51 0.56 3.55
CA PHE A 72 0.35 0.55 5.00
C PHE A 72 0.29 1.97 5.56
N ARG A 73 -0.66 2.22 6.42
CA ARG A 73 -0.62 3.35 7.34
C ARG A 73 0.23 2.92 8.53
N THR A 74 1.27 3.69 8.86
CA THR A 74 2.19 3.32 9.95
C THR A 74 1.99 4.21 11.18
N GLU A 75 2.43 3.73 12.33
CA GLU A 75 2.47 4.51 13.57
C GLU A 75 3.60 5.56 13.55
N TYR A 76 4.48 5.54 12.53
CA TYR A 76 5.60 6.45 12.43
C TYR A 76 5.13 7.86 12.09
N GLY A 77 5.61 8.82 12.88
CA GLY A 77 5.32 10.22 12.71
C GLY A 77 3.95 10.67 13.19
N GLN A 78 3.74 11.98 13.25
CA GLN A 78 2.50 12.58 13.76
C GLN A 78 1.30 12.40 12.84
N LYS A 79 1.54 12.18 11.55
CA LYS A 79 0.51 12.07 10.50
C LYS A 79 0.45 10.70 9.86
N SER A 80 1.01 9.66 10.52
CA SER A 80 0.99 8.30 9.97
C SER A 80 1.67 8.25 8.59
N VAL A 81 3.01 8.21 8.57
CA VAL A 81 3.74 8.06 7.30
C VAL A 81 3.27 6.80 6.59
N HIS A 82 2.87 6.94 5.33
CA HIS A 82 2.44 5.81 4.53
C HIS A 82 3.64 5.09 3.91
N MET A 83 3.59 3.78 3.97
CA MET A 83 4.61 2.88 3.45
C MET A 83 3.99 1.91 2.45
N ILE A 84 4.65 1.71 1.32
CA ILE A 84 4.24 0.75 0.31
C ILE A 84 5.21 -0.42 0.33
N GLY A 85 4.68 -1.63 0.49
CA GLY A 85 5.39 -2.87 0.22
C GLY A 85 5.07 -3.35 -1.19
N LEU A 86 6.10 -3.59 -1.99
CA LEU A 86 5.98 -4.23 -3.30
C LEU A 86 6.58 -5.61 -3.23
N PHE A 87 5.91 -6.63 -3.75
CA PHE A 87 6.31 -8.02 -3.65
C PHE A 87 6.58 -8.61 -5.02
N PRO A 88 7.60 -9.50 -5.17
CA PRO A 88 7.75 -10.31 -6.36
C PRO A 88 6.60 -11.32 -6.47
N ASP A 89 6.40 -11.90 -7.65
CA ASP A 89 5.37 -12.94 -7.85
C ASP A 89 5.69 -14.22 -7.07
N ASN A 90 6.98 -14.52 -6.95
CA ASN A 90 7.46 -15.64 -6.14
C ASN A 90 8.79 -15.29 -5.44
N TYR A 91 9.07 -15.96 -4.34
CA TYR A 91 10.31 -15.83 -3.59
C TYR A 91 10.69 -17.19 -2.98
N ASN A 92 11.90 -17.68 -3.27
CA ASN A 92 12.38 -19.00 -2.80
C ASN A 92 11.37 -20.14 -3.08
N ASP A 93 10.88 -20.23 -4.32
CA ASP A 93 9.88 -21.21 -4.77
C ASP A 93 8.50 -21.13 -4.08
N ILE A 94 8.24 -20.04 -3.38
CA ILE A 94 6.93 -19.74 -2.78
C ILE A 94 6.22 -18.73 -3.68
N ASP A 95 5.00 -19.05 -4.10
CA ASP A 95 4.11 -18.13 -4.81
C ASP A 95 3.53 -17.11 -3.83
N LEU A 96 3.73 -15.81 -4.09
CA LEU A 96 3.25 -14.71 -3.24
C LEU A 96 1.90 -14.19 -3.78
N ASP A 97 0.94 -15.08 -3.87
CA ASP A 97 -0.45 -14.75 -4.23
C ASP A 97 -1.19 -13.97 -3.12
N GLY A 98 -2.44 -13.59 -3.38
CA GLY A 98 -3.26 -12.85 -2.42
C GLY A 98 -3.50 -13.62 -1.12
N LYS A 99 -3.61 -14.96 -1.18
CA LYS A 99 -3.78 -15.81 0.00
C LYS A 99 -2.51 -15.81 0.85
N PHE A 100 -1.35 -16.04 0.22
CA PHE A 100 -0.06 -16.04 0.92
C PHE A 100 0.19 -14.69 1.61
N LEU A 101 -0.02 -13.59 0.89
CA LEU A 101 0.17 -12.23 1.43
C LEU A 101 -0.79 -11.93 2.58
N THR A 102 -2.02 -12.43 2.52
CA THR A 102 -2.97 -12.31 3.64
C THR A 102 -2.47 -13.04 4.87
N GLU A 103 -2.08 -14.30 4.73
CA GLU A 103 -1.67 -15.17 5.84
C GLU A 103 -0.32 -14.77 6.44
N ASN A 104 0.63 -14.32 5.63
CA ASN A 104 2.02 -14.12 6.04
C ASN A 104 2.44 -12.65 6.20
N ILE A 105 1.66 -11.71 5.66
CA ILE A 105 1.93 -10.27 5.80
C ILE A 105 0.83 -9.60 6.62
N LEU A 106 -0.43 -9.67 6.17
CA LEU A 106 -1.52 -8.90 6.79
C LEU A 106 -1.88 -9.44 8.19
N ASN A 107 -2.11 -10.74 8.32
CA ASN A 107 -2.51 -11.35 9.59
C ASN A 107 -1.44 -11.17 10.69
N PRO A 108 -0.13 -11.39 10.46
CA PRO A 108 0.91 -11.13 11.45
C PRO A 108 1.00 -9.68 11.90
N LEU A 109 0.60 -8.73 11.03
CA LEU A 109 0.50 -7.30 11.37
C LEU A 109 -0.81 -6.91 12.06
N GLY A 110 -1.67 -7.88 12.37
CA GLY A 110 -2.97 -7.62 12.98
C GLY A 110 -3.99 -6.99 12.01
N LEU A 111 -3.80 -7.16 10.71
CA LEU A 111 -4.63 -6.57 9.66
C LEU A 111 -5.61 -7.59 9.04
N SER A 112 -6.16 -8.51 9.84
CA SER A 112 -7.22 -9.38 9.32
C SER A 112 -8.46 -8.55 8.91
N GLU A 113 -9.15 -8.96 7.85
CA GLU A 113 -10.36 -8.27 7.36
C GLU A 113 -11.40 -8.10 8.47
N SER A 114 -11.61 -9.13 9.29
CA SER A 114 -12.55 -9.09 10.41
C SER A 114 -12.18 -8.04 11.47
N MET A 115 -10.89 -7.89 11.78
CA MET A 115 -10.42 -6.89 12.74
C MET A 115 -10.61 -5.47 12.19
N ILE A 116 -10.31 -5.24 10.91
CA ILE A 116 -10.50 -3.95 10.26
C ILE A 116 -11.99 -3.58 10.22
N ILE A 117 -12.87 -4.53 9.88
CA ILE A 117 -14.34 -4.36 9.92
C ILE A 117 -14.79 -4.01 11.32
N GLN A 118 -14.30 -4.71 12.35
CA GLN A 118 -14.65 -4.43 13.73
C GLN A 118 -14.27 -3.01 14.16
N LYS A 119 -13.07 -2.54 13.78
CA LYS A 119 -12.65 -1.15 14.03
C LYS A 119 -13.57 -0.14 13.33
N GLY A 120 -13.99 -0.43 12.11
CA GLY A 120 -14.96 0.39 11.39
C GLY A 120 -16.32 0.46 12.07
N LYS A 121 -16.83 -0.67 12.57
CA LYS A 121 -18.10 -0.77 13.34
C LYS A 121 -18.02 0.03 14.63
N GLU A 122 -16.94 -0.12 15.39
CA GLU A 122 -16.72 0.59 16.65
C GLU A 122 -16.73 2.12 16.45
N ALA A 123 -16.06 2.59 15.41
CA ALA A 123 -15.96 4.02 15.12
C ALA A 123 -17.25 4.62 14.53
N ASP A 124 -18.05 3.83 13.83
CA ASP A 124 -19.29 4.30 13.22
C ASP A 124 -20.44 4.39 14.22
N GLY A 125 -20.44 3.51 15.23
CA GLY A 125 -21.51 3.42 16.23
C GLY A 125 -22.84 2.89 15.69
N THR A 126 -22.97 2.62 14.38
CA THR A 126 -24.13 1.99 13.75
C THR A 126 -23.89 0.50 13.51
N LYS A 127 -25.00 -0.27 13.33
CA LYS A 127 -24.90 -1.71 13.03
C LYS A 127 -25.58 -2.08 11.69
N ASP A 128 -25.98 -1.10 10.93
CA ASP A 128 -26.91 -1.28 9.81
C ASP A 128 -26.26 -1.21 8.44
N LYS A 129 -24.92 -1.08 8.39
CA LYS A 129 -24.15 -0.99 7.14
C LYS A 129 -23.52 -2.33 6.78
N SER A 130 -23.11 -2.48 5.52
CA SER A 130 -22.40 -3.66 5.04
C SER A 130 -20.99 -3.77 5.66
N ASP A 131 -20.45 -4.98 5.69
CA ASP A 131 -19.08 -5.22 6.13
C ASP A 131 -18.07 -4.48 5.22
N GLU A 132 -18.36 -4.34 3.91
CA GLU A 132 -17.56 -3.54 3.00
C GLU A 132 -17.49 -2.05 3.42
N TYR A 133 -18.62 -1.48 3.82
CA TYR A 133 -18.66 -0.11 4.33
C TYR A 133 -17.79 0.04 5.58
N TYR A 134 -17.90 -0.90 6.52
CA TYR A 134 -17.10 -0.85 7.74
C TYR A 134 -15.63 -1.12 7.49
N PHE A 135 -15.30 -2.00 6.55
CA PHE A 135 -13.92 -2.22 6.12
C PHE A 135 -13.31 -0.92 5.59
N LYS A 136 -13.99 -0.23 4.67
CA LYS A 136 -13.53 1.05 4.11
C LYS A 136 -13.38 2.15 5.16
N LYS A 137 -14.15 2.12 6.24
CA LYS A 137 -13.92 2.98 7.40
C LYS A 137 -12.72 2.53 8.22
N GLY A 138 -12.62 1.23 8.48
CA GLY A 138 -11.61 0.64 9.34
C GLY A 138 -10.19 0.82 8.83
N ILE A 139 -9.96 0.77 7.51
CA ILE A 139 -8.63 0.96 6.91
C ILE A 139 -7.97 2.31 7.27
N PHE A 140 -8.76 3.33 7.60
CA PHE A 140 -8.25 4.63 8.03
C PHE A 140 -7.95 4.72 9.52
N LEU A 141 -8.34 3.68 10.30
CA LEU A 141 -8.26 3.65 11.76
C LEU A 141 -7.16 2.69 12.27
N VAL A 142 -6.64 1.84 11.38
CA VAL A 142 -5.58 0.89 11.72
C VAL A 142 -4.23 1.41 11.26
N GLN A 143 -3.22 1.11 12.05
CA GLN A 143 -1.83 1.46 11.80
C GLN A 143 -0.95 0.26 12.16
N VAL A 144 0.22 0.17 11.55
CA VAL A 144 1.21 -0.88 11.82
C VAL A 144 2.52 -0.25 12.30
N ASP A 145 3.27 -0.98 13.11
CA ASP A 145 4.64 -0.60 13.42
C ASP A 145 5.49 -0.62 12.13
N PHE A 146 6.11 0.52 11.84
CA PHE A 146 6.87 0.72 10.61
C PHE A 146 7.97 -0.34 10.43
N LYS A 147 8.75 -0.57 11.50
CA LYS A 147 9.91 -1.47 11.44
C LYS A 147 9.48 -2.93 11.28
N THR A 148 8.44 -3.34 12.00
CA THR A 148 7.89 -4.69 11.90
C THR A 148 7.37 -4.96 10.50
N ALA A 149 6.60 -4.04 9.93
CA ALA A 149 6.07 -4.19 8.57
C ALA A 149 7.19 -4.20 7.52
N ALA A 150 8.19 -3.30 7.62
CA ALA A 150 9.33 -3.28 6.71
C ALA A 150 10.14 -4.58 6.76
N ASN A 151 10.42 -5.10 7.95
CA ASN A 151 11.15 -6.36 8.11
C ASN A 151 10.39 -7.53 7.48
N LEU A 152 9.07 -7.58 7.66
CA LEU A 152 8.23 -8.63 7.12
C LEU A 152 8.18 -8.59 5.59
N ILE A 153 8.10 -7.39 4.99
CA ILE A 153 8.17 -7.21 3.54
C ILE A 153 9.53 -7.73 3.01
N HIS A 154 10.64 -7.34 3.63
CA HIS A 154 11.99 -7.76 3.21
C HIS A 154 12.20 -9.27 3.39
N GLN A 155 11.60 -9.88 4.41
CA GLN A 155 11.69 -11.33 4.65
C GLN A 155 11.21 -12.14 3.44
N TYR A 156 10.26 -11.63 2.68
CA TYR A 156 9.71 -12.26 1.47
C TYR A 156 10.19 -11.59 0.17
N GLY A 157 11.38 -10.98 0.20
CA GLY A 157 12.03 -10.41 -0.99
C GLY A 157 11.36 -9.14 -1.52
N GLY A 158 10.45 -8.54 -0.77
CA GLY A 158 9.77 -7.31 -1.16
C GLY A 158 10.63 -6.06 -1.00
N ILE A 159 10.18 -4.99 -1.64
CA ILE A 159 10.79 -3.66 -1.58
C ILE A 159 9.87 -2.73 -0.79
N VAL A 160 10.46 -1.95 0.10
CA VAL A 160 9.75 -0.91 0.86
C VAL A 160 9.99 0.45 0.23
N THR A 161 8.90 1.19 0.01
CA THR A 161 8.94 2.61 -0.35
C THR A 161 8.07 3.42 0.60
N VAL A 162 8.29 4.72 0.68
CA VAL A 162 7.50 5.63 1.52
C VAL A 162 7.03 6.83 0.72
N HIS A 163 5.93 7.44 1.13
CA HIS A 163 5.51 8.69 0.53
C HIS A 163 6.57 9.77 0.76
N ALA A 164 6.94 10.47 -0.30
CA ALA A 164 7.85 11.61 -0.28
C ALA A 164 7.15 12.89 -0.75
N GLY A 165 7.81 14.05 -0.57
CA GLY A 165 7.34 15.35 -1.03
C GLY A 165 6.41 16.06 -0.04
N SER A 166 5.48 16.88 -0.54
CA SER A 166 4.70 17.83 0.27
C SER A 166 3.41 17.28 0.91
N LYS A 167 3.10 15.99 0.73
CA LYS A 167 1.92 15.38 1.37
C LYS A 167 2.13 15.31 2.89
N SER A 168 1.08 15.57 3.68
CA SER A 168 1.16 15.60 5.15
C SER A 168 1.58 14.28 5.80
N ASN A 169 1.42 13.16 5.11
CA ASN A 169 1.81 11.81 5.49
C ASN A 169 3.11 11.33 4.81
N SER A 170 3.91 12.27 4.27
CA SER A 170 5.21 11.97 3.68
C SER A 170 6.32 11.99 4.73
N ILE A 171 7.40 11.26 4.43
CA ILE A 171 8.60 11.25 5.28
C ILE A 171 9.25 12.64 5.34
N ASP A 172 9.24 13.39 4.23
CA ASP A 172 9.85 14.73 4.17
C ASP A 172 9.15 15.72 5.11
N GLU A 173 7.82 15.69 5.18
CA GLU A 173 7.06 16.54 6.09
C GLU A 173 7.27 16.14 7.55
N GLU A 174 7.47 14.86 7.85
CA GLU A 174 7.77 14.42 9.20
C GLU A 174 9.19 14.82 9.62
N MET A 175 10.18 14.70 8.74
CA MET A 175 11.55 15.16 9.00
C MET A 175 11.62 16.66 9.27
N LYS A 176 10.91 17.49 8.49
CA LYS A 176 10.81 18.94 8.72
C LYS A 176 10.25 19.29 10.11
N LYS A 177 9.30 18.50 10.62
CA LYS A 177 8.74 18.69 11.96
C LYS A 177 9.75 18.31 13.04
N MET A 178 10.48 17.21 12.83
CA MET A 178 11.54 16.80 13.75
C MET A 178 12.64 17.85 13.86
N GLU A 179 13.13 18.41 12.75
CA GLU A 179 14.10 19.49 12.72
C GLU A 179 13.62 20.73 13.48
N LYS A 180 12.37 21.16 13.24
CA LYS A 180 11.78 22.29 13.99
C LYS A 180 11.67 22.03 15.48
N SER A 181 11.36 20.80 15.88
CA SER A 181 11.30 20.41 17.29
C SER A 181 12.68 20.44 17.94
N PHE A 182 13.72 19.96 17.27
CA PHE A 182 15.11 20.03 17.76
C PHE A 182 15.58 21.46 17.93
N ILE A 183 15.31 22.33 16.98
CA ILE A 183 15.66 23.75 17.05
C ILE A 183 14.97 24.41 18.26
N ASN A 184 13.67 24.20 18.45
CA ASN A 184 12.91 24.77 19.55
C ASN A 184 13.39 24.28 20.92
N GLN A 185 13.73 22.99 21.07
CA GLN A 185 14.28 22.46 22.30
C GLN A 185 15.68 23.03 22.63
N SER A 186 16.49 23.26 21.60
CA SER A 186 17.81 23.86 21.77
C SER A 186 17.72 25.31 22.25
N PHE A 187 16.69 26.06 21.82
CA PHE A 187 16.48 27.45 22.31
C PHE A 187 15.92 27.50 23.73
N VAL A 188 15.11 26.54 24.16
CA VAL A 188 14.55 26.48 25.52
C VAL A 188 15.63 26.14 26.57
N ASN A 189 16.66 25.38 26.20
CA ASN A 189 17.74 24.99 27.09
C ASN A 189 18.85 26.07 27.20
N LEU A 190 18.69 27.20 26.50
CA LEU A 190 19.64 28.35 26.56
C LEU A 190 19.10 29.56 27.33
N GLN A 191 17.96 29.44 27.97
CA GLN A 191 17.37 30.41 28.91
C GLN A 191 17.42 29.86 30.34
#